data_0cd6a690ba99627d92b88c1c77eb86a2
#
_entry.id   0cd6a690ba99627d92b88c1c77eb86a2
#
_cell.length_a   1.000
_cell.length_b   1.000
_cell.length_c   1.000
_cell.angle_alpha   90.00
_cell.angle_beta   90.00
_cell.angle_gamma   90.00
#
_symmetry.space_group_name_H-M   'P 1'
#
loop_
_entity.id
_entity.type
_entity.pdbx_description
1 polymer ?
#
loop_
_entity_poly.entity_id
_entity_poly.type
_entity_poly.pdbx_seq_one_letter_code
_entity_poly.pdbx_strand_id
1 'polypeptide(L)'
;MPEEGLHWMPTPDVLTDDEVIRLVTIAVTRLGARSIRFTGGEPLLRKSLEDIISATSSLTASDGSHPSIALTTNGLGLDKRMHALVQAGLDRINISLDSLHPQTYFSLSRRDRLDSVLAGIDAAIASGISPIKINTVIMPGINENEIVPLAKFCLSRGLQLRFIEQMPIGAGRNWDKKEMITAEDIIGALSKEISLTASSQPRGHAPAELWKASYDDFHGHIGVIAAVTKPFCAGCDRTRLTADGAVRNCLFANEEVSLRDLMRHGATDDDLVAAWRLNAWDKKRGHGINQTDFIQPTRTMSAIGG
;
A
#
# COMPACT_ATOMS: atom_id res chain seq x y z
N MET A 1 12.64 -9.21 0.51
CA MET A 1 13.30 -8.53 1.66
C MET A 1 14.82 -8.56 1.47
N PRO A 2 15.59 -7.55 2.01
CA PRO A 2 17.05 -7.58 1.98
C PRO A 2 17.59 -8.83 2.71
N GLU A 3 18.76 -9.33 2.28
CA GLU A 3 19.40 -10.51 2.93
C GLU A 3 19.80 -10.22 4.38
N GLU A 4 20.23 -8.99 4.64
CA GLU A 4 20.67 -8.52 5.97
C GLU A 4 19.49 -8.16 6.91
N GLY A 5 18.24 -8.32 6.44
CA GLY A 5 17.05 -7.90 7.15
C GLY A 5 16.79 -6.39 7.04
N LEU A 6 15.88 -5.89 7.87
CA LEU A 6 15.57 -4.46 7.96
C LEU A 6 16.19 -3.89 9.23
N HIS A 7 16.90 -2.78 9.11
CA HIS A 7 17.28 -1.99 10.27
C HIS A 7 16.02 -1.39 10.91
N TRP A 8 15.76 -1.81 12.16
CA TRP A 8 14.64 -1.27 12.92
C TRP A 8 14.97 0.13 13.41
N MET A 9 14.00 1.00 13.26
CA MET A 9 14.09 2.37 13.79
C MET A 9 14.08 2.32 15.32
N PRO A 10 14.96 3.06 16.02
CA PRO A 10 14.90 3.17 17.47
C PRO A 10 13.54 3.66 17.95
N THR A 11 13.04 3.09 19.04
CA THR A 11 11.72 3.46 19.58
C THR A 11 11.53 4.97 19.82
N PRO A 12 12.52 5.74 20.31
CA PRO A 12 12.38 7.19 20.45
C PRO A 12 12.19 7.95 19.14
N ASP A 13 12.61 7.36 18.02
CA ASP A 13 12.48 7.98 16.69
C ASP A 13 11.12 7.69 16.04
N VAL A 14 10.37 6.74 16.58
CA VAL A 14 9.02 6.41 16.09
C VAL A 14 8.00 7.33 16.75
N LEU A 15 6.96 7.70 16.01
CA LEU A 15 5.80 8.43 16.54
C LEU A 15 5.11 7.61 17.65
N THR A 16 4.78 8.26 18.75
CA THR A 16 3.88 7.70 19.77
C THR A 16 2.45 7.56 19.23
N ASP A 17 1.58 6.85 19.95
CA ASP A 17 0.19 6.72 19.55
C ASP A 17 -0.52 8.09 19.53
N ASP A 18 -0.29 8.91 20.56
CA ASP A 18 -0.84 10.27 20.64
C ASP A 18 -0.35 11.16 19.49
N GLU A 19 0.93 11.08 19.12
CA GLU A 19 1.49 11.80 17.99
C GLU A 19 0.84 11.36 16.67
N VAL A 20 0.63 10.05 16.46
CA VAL A 20 -0.08 9.53 15.28
C VAL A 20 -1.52 10.02 15.26
N ILE A 21 -2.25 9.89 16.37
CA ILE A 21 -3.65 10.32 16.46
C ILE A 21 -3.77 11.81 16.22
N ARG A 22 -2.88 12.63 16.80
CA ARG A 22 -2.84 14.09 16.56
C ARG A 22 -2.67 14.41 15.08
N LEU A 23 -1.68 13.80 14.41
CA LEU A 23 -1.41 14.04 12.99
C LEU A 23 -2.54 13.55 12.08
N VAL A 24 -3.14 12.39 12.37
CA VAL A 24 -4.29 11.89 11.62
C VAL A 24 -5.51 12.81 11.83
N THR A 25 -5.72 13.31 13.05
CA THR A 25 -6.78 14.28 13.33
C THR A 25 -6.58 15.56 12.49
N ILE A 26 -5.37 16.11 12.45
CA ILE A 26 -5.05 17.26 11.59
C ILE A 26 -5.31 16.95 10.13
N ALA A 27 -4.88 15.77 9.64
CA ALA A 27 -5.09 15.38 8.26
C ALA A 27 -6.57 15.35 7.88
N VAL A 28 -7.42 14.77 8.72
CA VAL A 28 -8.86 14.64 8.48
C VAL A 28 -9.60 15.95 8.64
N THR A 29 -9.41 16.63 9.78
CA THR A 29 -10.23 17.79 10.17
C THR A 29 -9.77 19.10 9.54
N ARG A 30 -8.46 19.25 9.26
CA ARG A 30 -7.84 20.51 8.82
C ARG A 30 -7.32 20.47 7.37
N LEU A 31 -6.89 19.28 6.89
CA LEU A 31 -6.36 19.10 5.53
C LEU A 31 -7.34 18.41 4.59
N GLY A 32 -8.48 17.94 5.09
CA GLY A 32 -9.54 17.33 4.29
C GLY A 32 -9.21 15.93 3.78
N ALA A 33 -8.37 15.17 4.48
CA ALA A 33 -8.09 13.79 4.12
C ALA A 33 -9.34 12.91 4.30
N ARG A 34 -9.80 12.29 3.23
CA ARG A 34 -11.00 11.44 3.20
C ARG A 34 -10.71 9.96 3.29
N SER A 35 -9.46 9.59 3.16
CA SER A 35 -9.03 8.19 3.20
C SER A 35 -7.69 8.09 3.90
N ILE A 36 -7.68 7.31 4.96
CA ILE A 36 -6.48 7.00 5.74
C ILE A 36 -6.09 5.55 5.45
N ARG A 37 -4.80 5.33 5.18
CA ARG A 37 -4.29 3.98 5.01
C ARG A 37 -3.16 3.73 5.97
N PHE A 38 -3.40 2.85 6.90
CA PHE A 38 -2.35 2.34 7.79
C PHE A 38 -1.50 1.33 7.04
N THR A 39 -0.20 1.53 7.09
CA THR A 39 0.82 0.71 6.47
C THR A 39 2.11 0.88 7.26
N GLY A 40 3.27 0.77 6.67
CA GLY A 40 4.55 0.97 7.33
C GLY A 40 5.53 -0.06 6.85
N GLY A 41 6.45 -0.53 7.69
CA GLY A 41 7.12 -1.81 7.46
C GLY A 41 6.10 -2.93 7.55
N GLU A 42 5.50 -3.11 8.73
CA GLU A 42 4.34 -3.99 8.96
C GLU A 42 3.48 -3.39 10.09
N PRO A 43 2.26 -2.92 9.79
CA PRO A 43 1.41 -2.27 10.79
C PRO A 43 0.93 -3.21 11.89
N LEU A 44 0.79 -4.52 11.62
CA LEU A 44 0.37 -5.49 12.62
C LEU A 44 1.40 -5.69 13.76
N LEU A 45 2.62 -5.17 13.62
CA LEU A 45 3.60 -5.17 14.72
C LEU A 45 3.28 -4.12 15.78
N ARG A 46 2.49 -3.08 15.44
CA ARG A 46 2.06 -2.08 16.42
C ARG A 46 0.92 -2.65 17.25
N LYS A 47 1.14 -2.79 18.57
CA LYS A 47 0.17 -3.41 19.49
C LYS A 47 -1.11 -2.59 19.63
N SER A 48 -1.01 -1.27 19.56
CA SER A 48 -2.09 -0.28 19.70
C SER A 48 -2.74 0.11 18.35
N LEU A 49 -2.57 -0.69 17.30
CA LEU A 49 -3.12 -0.36 15.98
C LEU A 49 -4.64 -0.20 16.00
N GLU A 50 -5.35 -1.06 16.73
CA GLU A 50 -6.79 -1.01 16.87
C GLU A 50 -7.26 0.29 17.57
N ASP A 51 -6.53 0.75 18.58
CA ASP A 51 -6.83 2.00 19.29
C ASP A 51 -6.68 3.20 18.34
N ILE A 52 -5.62 3.22 17.54
CA ILE A 52 -5.38 4.26 16.52
C ILE A 52 -6.48 4.23 15.45
N ILE A 53 -6.87 3.04 14.97
CA ILE A 53 -7.96 2.88 14.00
C ILE A 53 -9.27 3.38 14.61
N SER A 54 -9.59 3.02 15.85
CA SER A 54 -10.79 3.45 16.58
C SER A 54 -10.83 4.96 16.75
N ALA A 55 -9.72 5.57 17.17
CA ALA A 55 -9.60 7.03 17.24
C ALA A 55 -9.81 7.69 15.86
N THR A 56 -9.25 7.09 14.80
CA THR A 56 -9.41 7.60 13.43
C THR A 56 -10.85 7.47 12.93
N SER A 57 -11.53 6.36 13.20
CA SER A 57 -12.92 6.10 12.76
C SER A 57 -13.94 7.04 13.39
N SER A 58 -13.62 7.56 14.57
CA SER A 58 -14.48 8.54 15.28
C SER A 58 -14.35 9.96 14.73
N LEU A 59 -13.36 10.25 13.86
CA LEU A 59 -13.16 11.57 13.31
C LEU A 59 -14.24 11.92 12.28
N THR A 60 -14.53 13.21 12.20
CA THR A 60 -15.43 13.78 11.20
C THR A 60 -14.71 14.90 10.45
N ALA A 61 -14.68 14.81 9.14
CA ALA A 61 -14.12 15.85 8.29
C ALA A 61 -15.03 17.08 8.25
N SER A 62 -14.51 18.20 7.76
CA SER A 62 -15.23 19.50 7.72
C SER A 62 -16.56 19.47 6.95
N ASP A 63 -16.75 18.48 6.07
CA ASP A 63 -17.99 18.28 5.30
C ASP A 63 -18.97 17.29 5.95
N GLY A 64 -18.67 16.84 7.17
CA GLY A 64 -19.49 15.88 7.92
C GLY A 64 -19.23 14.41 7.58
N SER A 65 -18.33 14.09 6.61
CA SER A 65 -18.00 12.71 6.28
C SER A 65 -16.99 12.09 7.25
N HIS A 66 -17.05 10.78 7.44
CA HIS A 66 -16.02 10.02 8.14
C HIS A 66 -14.93 9.57 7.17
N PRO A 67 -13.66 9.52 7.60
CA PRO A 67 -12.57 9.05 6.75
C PRO A 67 -12.72 7.54 6.48
N SER A 68 -12.51 7.13 5.23
CA SER A 68 -12.43 5.71 4.90
C SER A 68 -11.07 5.15 5.31
N ILE A 69 -11.09 4.07 6.11
CA ILE A 69 -9.90 3.49 6.73
C ILE A 69 -9.48 2.20 6.02
N ALA A 70 -8.24 2.14 5.59
CA ALA A 70 -7.64 0.99 4.94
C ALA A 70 -6.40 0.50 5.68
N LEU A 71 -6.15 -0.79 5.63
CA LEU A 71 -4.91 -1.41 6.09
C LEU A 71 -4.15 -2.02 4.90
N THR A 72 -2.82 -1.90 4.90
CA THR A 72 -1.96 -2.68 4.00
C THR A 72 -0.98 -3.47 4.85
N THR A 73 -0.96 -4.79 4.71
CA THR A 73 -0.21 -5.72 5.57
C THR A 73 0.38 -6.87 4.76
N ASN A 74 1.40 -7.52 5.30
CA ASN A 74 1.92 -8.80 4.80
C ASN A 74 1.05 -10.01 5.22
N GLY A 75 -0.01 -9.79 6.00
CA GLY A 75 -0.97 -10.81 6.42
C GLY A 75 -0.55 -11.68 7.60
N LEU A 76 0.70 -11.60 8.07
CA LEU A 76 1.17 -12.42 9.19
C LEU A 76 0.50 -12.03 10.51
N GLY A 77 -0.20 -12.98 11.13
CA GLY A 77 -0.92 -12.77 12.40
C GLY A 77 -2.24 -12.03 12.24
N LEU A 78 -2.68 -11.78 11.00
CA LEU A 78 -3.95 -11.14 10.70
C LEU A 78 -5.14 -11.97 11.20
N ASP A 79 -5.04 -13.29 11.14
CA ASP A 79 -6.03 -14.25 11.66
C ASP A 79 -6.41 -13.98 13.13
N LYS A 80 -5.47 -13.51 13.94
CA LYS A 80 -5.67 -13.21 15.36
C LYS A 80 -6.24 -11.82 15.62
N ARG A 81 -6.08 -10.89 14.68
CA ARG A 81 -6.42 -9.46 14.87
C ARG A 81 -7.59 -9.00 14.02
N MET A 82 -7.98 -9.76 13.00
CA MET A 82 -8.95 -9.30 11.99
C MET A 82 -10.28 -8.85 12.61
N HIS A 83 -10.81 -9.61 13.56
CA HIS A 83 -12.05 -9.26 14.25
C HIS A 83 -11.93 -7.92 14.99
N ALA A 84 -10.86 -7.72 15.76
CA ALA A 84 -10.63 -6.48 16.51
C ALA A 84 -10.41 -5.27 15.58
N LEU A 85 -9.72 -5.46 14.45
CA LEU A 85 -9.53 -4.42 13.44
C LEU A 85 -10.86 -3.95 12.82
N VAL A 86 -11.76 -4.89 12.50
CA VAL A 86 -13.10 -4.55 12.00
C VAL A 86 -13.93 -3.83 13.06
N GLN A 87 -13.90 -4.29 14.30
CA GLN A 87 -14.60 -3.63 15.43
C GLN A 87 -14.06 -2.21 15.68
N ALA A 88 -12.77 -1.97 15.44
CA ALA A 88 -12.15 -0.66 15.53
C ALA A 88 -12.56 0.30 14.39
N GLY A 89 -13.18 -0.20 13.32
CA GLY A 89 -13.67 0.62 12.20
C GLY A 89 -12.81 0.50 10.92
N LEU A 90 -12.10 -0.61 10.73
CA LEU A 90 -11.41 -0.88 9.46
C LEU A 90 -12.43 -1.17 8.35
N ASP A 91 -12.41 -0.40 7.25
CA ASP A 91 -13.34 -0.56 6.12
C ASP A 91 -12.87 -1.54 5.06
N ARG A 92 -11.56 -1.60 4.82
CA ARG A 92 -10.98 -2.40 3.73
C ARG A 92 -9.54 -2.77 3.99
N ILE A 93 -9.10 -3.86 3.35
CA ILE A 93 -7.74 -4.38 3.56
C ILE A 93 -7.05 -4.69 2.24
N ASN A 94 -5.73 -4.43 2.20
CA ASN A 94 -4.83 -4.92 1.18
C ASN A 94 -3.84 -5.89 1.84
N ILE A 95 -3.69 -7.07 1.27
CA ILE A 95 -2.75 -8.08 1.75
C ILE A 95 -1.73 -8.32 0.65
N SER A 96 -0.45 -8.31 1.00
CA SER A 96 0.63 -8.60 0.05
C SER A 96 0.81 -10.11 -0.06
N LEU A 97 0.75 -10.63 -1.30
CA LEU A 97 1.00 -12.03 -1.61
C LEU A 97 1.62 -12.14 -2.99
N ASP A 98 2.92 -12.42 -3.05
CA ASP A 98 3.67 -12.45 -4.31
C ASP A 98 3.79 -13.85 -4.91
N SER A 99 3.38 -14.91 -4.18
CA SER A 99 3.46 -16.30 -4.63
C SER A 99 2.54 -17.21 -3.83
N LEU A 100 2.02 -18.25 -4.49
CA LEU A 100 1.29 -19.39 -3.90
C LEU A 100 2.20 -20.61 -3.68
N HIS A 101 3.45 -20.57 -4.16
CA HIS A 101 4.42 -21.63 -3.99
C HIS A 101 5.34 -21.36 -2.80
N PRO A 102 5.45 -22.29 -1.83
CA PRO A 102 6.24 -22.09 -0.61
C PRO A 102 7.70 -21.70 -0.88
N GLN A 103 8.37 -22.32 -1.85
CA GLN A 103 9.76 -22.01 -2.19
C GLN A 103 9.92 -20.60 -2.77
N THR A 104 9.04 -20.23 -3.71
CA THR A 104 9.03 -18.89 -4.32
C THR A 104 8.70 -17.84 -3.26
N TYR A 105 7.67 -18.10 -2.44
CA TYR A 105 7.30 -17.22 -1.32
C TYR A 105 8.48 -17.03 -0.35
N PHE A 106 9.17 -18.13 0.03
CA PHE A 106 10.34 -18.06 0.89
C PHE A 106 11.47 -17.23 0.25
N SER A 107 11.74 -17.43 -1.05
CA SER A 107 12.80 -16.68 -1.75
C SER A 107 12.55 -15.17 -1.73
N LEU A 108 11.28 -14.75 -1.85
CA LEU A 108 10.86 -13.35 -1.86
C LEU A 108 10.76 -12.73 -0.48
N SER A 109 10.13 -13.44 0.46
CA SER A 109 9.81 -12.94 1.80
C SER A 109 10.93 -13.22 2.82
N ARG A 110 11.81 -14.19 2.53
CA ARG A 110 12.82 -14.76 3.46
C ARG A 110 12.19 -15.37 4.71
N ARG A 111 10.93 -15.78 4.62
CA ARG A 111 10.18 -16.37 5.73
C ARG A 111 9.33 -17.53 5.23
N ASP A 112 9.41 -18.66 5.91
CA ASP A 112 8.55 -19.82 5.66
C ASP A 112 7.23 -19.64 6.43
N ARG A 113 6.33 -18.82 5.88
CA ARG A 113 5.08 -18.38 6.53
C ARG A 113 3.91 -18.25 5.56
N LEU A 114 3.95 -18.90 4.40
CA LEU A 114 2.87 -18.81 3.42
C LEU A 114 1.52 -19.22 4.01
N ASP A 115 1.47 -20.35 4.72
CA ASP A 115 0.23 -20.84 5.35
C ASP A 115 -0.36 -19.83 6.34
N SER A 116 0.50 -19.11 7.07
CA SER A 116 0.03 -18.06 8.00
C SER A 116 -0.57 -16.86 7.26
N VAL A 117 -0.08 -16.52 6.08
CA VAL A 117 -0.66 -15.46 5.24
C VAL A 117 -1.99 -15.91 4.65
N LEU A 118 -2.07 -17.16 4.17
CA LEU A 118 -3.31 -17.74 3.66
C LEU A 118 -4.39 -17.80 4.75
N ALA A 119 -4.04 -18.21 5.97
CA ALA A 119 -4.94 -18.15 7.13
C ALA A 119 -5.41 -16.71 7.44
N GLY A 120 -4.53 -15.72 7.28
CA GLY A 120 -4.89 -14.30 7.41
C GLY A 120 -5.88 -13.84 6.33
N ILE A 121 -5.72 -14.32 5.09
CA ILE A 121 -6.66 -14.05 3.99
C ILE A 121 -8.02 -14.70 4.29
N ASP A 122 -8.04 -15.96 4.75
CA ASP A 122 -9.27 -16.66 5.11
C ASP A 122 -10.01 -15.95 6.27
N ALA A 123 -9.27 -15.45 7.27
CA ALA A 123 -9.84 -14.64 8.34
C ALA A 123 -10.43 -13.32 7.83
N ALA A 124 -9.78 -12.66 6.87
CA ALA A 124 -10.32 -11.46 6.25
C ALA A 124 -11.62 -11.75 5.49
N ILE A 125 -11.69 -12.86 4.74
CA ILE A 125 -12.91 -13.30 4.04
C ILE A 125 -14.03 -13.57 5.06
N ALA A 126 -13.73 -14.33 6.10
CA ALA A 126 -14.71 -14.69 7.15
C ALA A 126 -15.22 -13.47 7.93
N SER A 127 -14.47 -12.39 8.01
CA SER A 127 -14.88 -11.15 8.69
C SER A 127 -15.95 -10.35 7.94
N GLY A 128 -16.21 -10.64 6.68
CA GLY A 128 -17.15 -9.90 5.84
C GLY A 128 -16.65 -8.53 5.35
N ILE A 129 -15.41 -8.14 5.67
CA ILE A 129 -14.85 -6.87 5.18
C ILE A 129 -14.76 -6.86 3.65
N SER A 130 -15.06 -5.74 3.02
CA SER A 130 -15.02 -5.63 1.55
C SER A 130 -14.66 -4.19 1.14
N PRO A 131 -13.81 -4.03 0.12
CA PRO A 131 -13.10 -5.06 -0.64
C PRO A 131 -11.83 -5.56 0.05
N ILE A 132 -11.54 -6.86 -0.10
CA ILE A 132 -10.25 -7.46 0.21
C ILE A 132 -9.42 -7.45 -1.07
N LYS A 133 -8.23 -6.86 -0.99
CA LYS A 133 -7.35 -6.72 -2.15
C LYS A 133 -6.03 -7.45 -1.91
N ILE A 134 -5.64 -8.26 -2.88
CA ILE A 134 -4.33 -8.91 -2.88
C ILE A 134 -3.40 -8.08 -3.78
N ASN A 135 -2.29 -7.64 -3.25
CA ASN A 135 -1.26 -6.93 -4.00
C ASN A 135 -0.09 -7.86 -4.29
N THR A 136 0.30 -7.93 -5.54
CA THR A 136 1.39 -8.79 -6.03
C THR A 136 2.33 -7.98 -6.90
N VAL A 137 3.61 -8.01 -6.60
CA VAL A 137 4.67 -7.48 -7.47
C VAL A 137 5.22 -8.63 -8.32
N ILE A 138 5.19 -8.48 -9.64
CA ILE A 138 5.76 -9.50 -10.53
C ILE A 138 7.22 -9.15 -10.82
N MET A 139 8.09 -10.13 -10.56
CA MET A 139 9.53 -10.04 -10.75
C MET A 139 10.01 -11.06 -11.79
N PRO A 140 10.78 -10.62 -12.79
CA PRO A 140 11.25 -11.50 -13.87
C PRO A 140 12.13 -12.62 -13.33
N GLY A 141 11.94 -13.84 -13.88
CA GLY A 141 12.69 -15.05 -13.49
C GLY A 141 12.34 -15.60 -12.10
N ILE A 142 11.35 -15.01 -11.40
CA ILE A 142 11.00 -15.41 -10.02
C ILE A 142 9.55 -15.90 -9.91
N ASN A 143 8.57 -15.04 -10.21
CA ASN A 143 7.15 -15.36 -10.02
C ASN A 143 6.26 -14.99 -11.21
N GLU A 144 6.79 -14.74 -12.38
CA GLU A 144 6.02 -14.43 -13.59
C GLU A 144 5.10 -15.58 -14.03
N ASN A 145 5.48 -16.81 -13.72
CA ASN A 145 4.65 -18.00 -13.97
C ASN A 145 3.43 -18.12 -13.03
N GLU A 146 3.38 -17.28 -11.98
CA GLU A 146 2.26 -17.29 -11.02
C GLU A 146 1.17 -16.23 -11.34
N ILE A 147 1.31 -15.48 -12.42
CA ILE A 147 0.33 -14.45 -12.82
C ILE A 147 -1.08 -15.08 -12.94
N VAL A 148 -1.22 -16.15 -13.71
CA VAL A 148 -2.51 -16.84 -13.91
C VAL A 148 -2.96 -17.61 -12.66
N PRO A 149 -2.12 -18.41 -11.99
CA PRO A 149 -2.48 -19.09 -10.74
C PRO A 149 -3.00 -18.14 -9.66
N LEU A 150 -2.32 -17.02 -9.42
CA LEU A 150 -2.75 -16.00 -8.45
C LEU A 150 -4.11 -15.38 -8.82
N ALA A 151 -4.33 -15.13 -10.12
CA ALA A 151 -5.59 -14.58 -10.58
C ALA A 151 -6.75 -15.58 -10.37
N LYS A 152 -6.57 -16.85 -10.70
CA LYS A 152 -7.56 -17.90 -10.44
C LYS A 152 -7.84 -18.07 -8.95
N PHE A 153 -6.79 -18.10 -8.12
CA PHE A 153 -6.91 -18.16 -6.66
C PHE A 153 -7.75 -16.99 -6.10
N CYS A 154 -7.51 -15.77 -6.58
CA CYS A 154 -8.25 -14.60 -6.11
C CYS A 154 -9.70 -14.59 -6.61
N LEU A 155 -9.93 -14.88 -7.89
CA LEU A 155 -11.27 -14.92 -8.47
C LEU A 155 -12.15 -15.96 -7.77
N SER A 156 -11.64 -17.17 -7.54
CA SER A 156 -12.40 -18.25 -6.88
C SER A 156 -12.78 -17.96 -5.43
N ARG A 157 -12.12 -16.96 -4.81
CA ARG A 157 -12.36 -16.53 -3.41
C ARG A 157 -13.04 -15.17 -3.30
N GLY A 158 -13.46 -14.55 -4.41
CA GLY A 158 -14.07 -13.22 -4.42
C GLY A 158 -13.12 -12.06 -4.06
N LEU A 159 -11.82 -12.28 -4.20
CA LEU A 159 -10.79 -11.30 -3.89
C LEU A 159 -10.45 -10.44 -5.11
N GLN A 160 -10.09 -9.18 -4.87
CA GLN A 160 -9.60 -8.30 -5.93
C GLN A 160 -8.08 -8.38 -6.02
N LEU A 161 -7.56 -9.07 -7.04
CA LEU A 161 -6.12 -9.08 -7.29
C LEU A 161 -5.65 -7.78 -7.92
N ARG A 162 -4.45 -7.32 -7.54
CA ARG A 162 -3.74 -6.18 -8.11
C ARG A 162 -2.31 -6.54 -8.39
N PHE A 163 -1.97 -6.58 -9.64
CA PHE A 163 -0.58 -6.65 -10.07
C PHE A 163 0.07 -5.29 -10.07
N ILE A 164 1.32 -5.22 -9.64
CA ILE A 164 2.10 -3.98 -9.51
C ILE A 164 3.40 -4.17 -10.29
N GLU A 165 3.68 -3.27 -11.22
CA GLU A 165 4.98 -3.22 -11.87
C GLU A 165 6.08 -2.98 -10.84
N GLN A 166 7.17 -3.73 -10.95
CA GLN A 166 8.33 -3.54 -10.08
C GLN A 166 8.89 -2.13 -10.22
N MET A 167 9.04 -1.45 -9.08
CA MET A 167 9.55 -0.08 -9.01
C MET A 167 10.95 -0.03 -8.40
N PRO A 168 11.81 0.95 -8.74
CA PRO A 168 13.14 1.12 -8.16
C PRO A 168 13.09 1.73 -6.74
N ILE A 169 12.44 1.03 -5.79
CA ILE A 169 12.28 1.47 -4.39
C ILE A 169 12.70 0.35 -3.42
N GLY A 170 13.33 -0.69 -3.91
CA GLY A 170 13.79 -1.83 -3.11
C GLY A 170 15.14 -1.59 -2.45
N ALA A 171 15.49 -2.50 -1.53
CA ALA A 171 16.86 -2.63 -1.06
C ALA A 171 17.70 -3.27 -2.17
N GLY A 172 18.50 -2.50 -2.84
CA GLY A 172 19.32 -2.93 -3.97
C GLY A 172 19.14 -2.03 -5.17
N ARG A 173 20.24 -1.81 -5.90
CA ARG A 173 20.24 -0.91 -7.08
C ARG A 173 20.10 -1.68 -8.40
N ASN A 174 19.73 -2.97 -8.36
CA ASN A 174 19.70 -3.86 -9.53
C ASN A 174 18.34 -3.84 -10.26
N TRP A 175 17.63 -2.72 -10.24
CA TRP A 175 16.41 -2.58 -11.03
C TRP A 175 16.78 -2.14 -12.45
N ASP A 176 16.40 -2.93 -13.44
CA ASP A 176 16.48 -2.55 -14.85
C ASP A 176 15.08 -2.50 -15.44
N LYS A 177 14.72 -1.34 -16.00
CA LYS A 177 13.44 -1.15 -16.67
C LYS A 177 13.25 -2.10 -17.86
N LYS A 178 14.33 -2.52 -18.51
CA LYS A 178 14.25 -3.40 -19.69
C LYS A 178 13.93 -4.85 -19.34
N GLU A 179 14.22 -5.25 -18.12
CA GLU A 179 13.99 -6.60 -17.64
C GLU A 179 12.65 -6.76 -16.90
N MET A 180 11.99 -5.66 -16.51
CA MET A 180 10.77 -5.72 -15.73
C MET A 180 9.61 -6.33 -16.53
N ILE A 181 8.72 -7.03 -15.84
CA ILE A 181 7.45 -7.48 -16.40
C ILE A 181 6.48 -6.29 -16.41
N THR A 182 6.03 -5.91 -17.61
CA THR A 182 5.18 -4.75 -17.82
C THR A 182 3.70 -5.05 -17.60
N ALA A 183 2.89 -4.02 -17.45
CA ALA A 183 1.43 -4.17 -17.40
C ALA A 183 0.88 -4.87 -18.65
N GLU A 184 1.48 -4.66 -19.82
CA GLU A 184 1.09 -5.32 -21.07
C GLU A 184 1.42 -6.81 -21.05
N ASP A 185 2.59 -7.19 -20.54
CA ASP A 185 2.97 -8.60 -20.36
C ASP A 185 2.02 -9.31 -19.40
N ILE A 186 1.66 -8.67 -18.28
CA ILE A 186 0.72 -9.21 -17.29
C ILE A 186 -0.65 -9.47 -17.93
N ILE A 187 -1.19 -8.47 -18.65
CA ILE A 187 -2.48 -8.59 -19.34
C ILE A 187 -2.39 -9.66 -20.44
N GLY A 188 -1.30 -9.71 -21.19
CA GLY A 188 -1.05 -10.74 -22.20
C GLY A 188 -1.01 -12.15 -21.61
N ALA A 189 -0.38 -12.33 -20.46
CA ALA A 189 -0.35 -13.63 -19.75
C ALA A 189 -1.75 -14.04 -19.26
N LEU A 190 -2.49 -13.11 -18.63
CA LEU A 190 -3.84 -13.36 -18.13
C LEU A 190 -4.81 -13.72 -19.25
N SER A 191 -4.76 -13.00 -20.39
CA SER A 191 -5.71 -13.18 -21.51
C SER A 191 -5.64 -14.54 -22.20
N LYS A 192 -4.61 -15.35 -21.90
CA LYS A 192 -4.50 -16.73 -22.40
C LYS A 192 -5.51 -17.68 -21.76
N GLU A 193 -5.92 -17.40 -20.51
CA GLU A 193 -6.76 -18.33 -19.74
C GLU A 193 -7.92 -17.63 -19.01
N ILE A 194 -7.94 -16.31 -18.95
CA ILE A 194 -8.93 -15.51 -18.24
C ILE A 194 -9.54 -14.51 -19.23
N SER A 195 -10.86 -14.47 -19.31
CA SER A 195 -11.55 -13.45 -20.12
C SER A 195 -11.43 -12.09 -19.41
N LEU A 196 -10.86 -11.12 -20.11
CA LEU A 196 -10.64 -9.76 -19.59
C LEU A 196 -11.39 -8.74 -20.45
N THR A 197 -12.08 -7.84 -19.77
CA THR A 197 -12.71 -6.66 -20.41
C THR A 197 -12.38 -5.42 -19.60
N ALA A 198 -11.91 -4.36 -20.22
CA ALA A 198 -11.62 -3.10 -19.54
C ALA A 198 -12.87 -2.62 -18.77
N SER A 199 -12.64 -2.21 -17.50
CA SER A 199 -13.75 -1.70 -16.69
C SER A 199 -14.18 -0.33 -17.22
N SER A 200 -15.50 -0.14 -17.36
CA SER A 200 -16.08 1.17 -17.71
C SER A 200 -16.11 2.15 -16.51
N GLN A 201 -15.74 1.69 -15.31
CA GLN A 201 -15.72 2.56 -14.14
C GLN A 201 -14.57 3.58 -14.27
N PRO A 202 -14.85 4.89 -14.05
CA PRO A 202 -13.78 5.88 -14.04
C PRO A 202 -12.71 5.52 -13.01
N ARG A 203 -11.44 5.56 -13.43
CA ARG A 203 -10.31 5.27 -12.54
C ARG A 203 -10.21 6.25 -11.36
N GLY A 204 -10.56 7.54 -11.58
CA GLY A 204 -10.39 8.59 -10.60
C GLY A 204 -8.93 8.68 -10.14
N HIS A 205 -8.72 8.81 -8.82
CA HIS A 205 -7.40 8.85 -8.19
C HIS A 205 -6.81 7.45 -7.88
N ALA A 206 -7.50 6.36 -8.27
CA ALA A 206 -7.05 5.01 -7.98
C ALA A 206 -5.76 4.66 -8.76
N PRO A 207 -4.78 3.99 -8.14
CA PRO A 207 -3.54 3.62 -8.82
C PRO A 207 -3.72 2.50 -9.84
N ALA A 208 -4.68 1.60 -9.62
CA ALA A 208 -4.92 0.45 -10.50
C ALA A 208 -5.89 0.78 -11.61
N GLU A 209 -5.56 0.38 -12.83
CA GLU A 209 -6.52 0.20 -13.92
C GLU A 209 -7.25 -1.12 -13.68
N LEU A 210 -8.59 -1.12 -13.75
CA LEU A 210 -9.41 -2.28 -13.44
C LEU A 210 -9.90 -2.97 -14.72
N TRP A 211 -9.87 -4.29 -14.68
CA TRP A 211 -10.40 -5.20 -15.69
C TRP A 211 -11.47 -6.08 -15.07
N LYS A 212 -12.63 -6.19 -15.70
CA LYS A 212 -13.57 -7.27 -15.39
C LYS A 212 -12.94 -8.57 -15.86
N ALA A 213 -12.90 -9.54 -14.97
CA ALA A 213 -12.25 -10.82 -15.20
C ALA A 213 -13.23 -11.96 -14.97
N SER A 214 -13.20 -12.98 -15.83
CA SER A 214 -13.96 -14.21 -15.62
C SER A 214 -13.12 -15.44 -16.00
N TYR A 215 -13.24 -16.47 -15.19
CA TYR A 215 -12.61 -17.76 -15.34
C TYR A 215 -13.57 -18.81 -14.81
N ASP A 216 -13.97 -19.77 -15.64
CA ASP A 216 -15.07 -20.70 -15.37
C ASP A 216 -16.32 -19.90 -14.89
N ASP A 217 -16.92 -20.28 -13.78
CA ASP A 217 -18.07 -19.60 -13.17
C ASP A 217 -17.68 -18.45 -12.24
N PHE A 218 -16.39 -18.17 -12.07
CA PHE A 218 -15.90 -17.10 -11.20
C PHE A 218 -15.79 -15.77 -11.94
N HIS A 219 -16.30 -14.72 -11.31
CA HIS A 219 -16.29 -13.37 -11.86
C HIS A 219 -15.75 -12.38 -10.82
N GLY A 220 -15.02 -11.38 -11.27
CA GLY A 220 -14.46 -10.37 -10.39
C GLY A 220 -13.72 -9.26 -11.11
N HIS A 221 -12.78 -8.64 -10.39
CA HIS A 221 -11.94 -7.59 -10.95
C HIS A 221 -10.48 -7.89 -10.70
N ILE A 222 -9.66 -7.71 -11.74
CA ILE A 222 -8.21 -7.70 -11.65
C ILE A 222 -7.75 -6.27 -11.92
N GLY A 223 -6.83 -5.77 -11.09
CA GLY A 223 -6.23 -4.45 -11.27
C GLY A 223 -4.78 -4.56 -11.74
N VAL A 224 -4.33 -3.62 -12.54
CA VAL A 224 -2.90 -3.46 -12.87
C VAL A 224 -2.45 -2.06 -12.50
N ILE A 225 -1.38 -1.97 -11.72
CA ILE A 225 -0.74 -0.71 -11.32
C ILE A 225 0.52 -0.54 -12.15
N ALA A 226 0.34 0.06 -13.33
CA ALA A 226 1.40 0.37 -14.27
C ALA A 226 2.18 1.62 -13.81
N ALA A 227 2.89 1.52 -12.70
CA ALA A 227 3.56 2.64 -12.07
C ALA A 227 4.72 3.19 -12.91
N VAL A 228 5.33 2.34 -13.76
CA VAL A 228 6.49 2.66 -14.58
C VAL A 228 6.10 2.93 -16.03
N THR A 229 5.27 2.05 -16.62
CA THR A 229 4.94 2.15 -18.05
C THR A 229 3.83 3.15 -18.35
N LYS A 230 2.83 3.27 -17.45
CA LYS A 230 1.70 4.21 -17.56
C LYS A 230 1.47 4.97 -16.25
N PRO A 231 2.39 5.89 -15.86
CA PRO A 231 2.30 6.60 -14.60
C PRO A 231 0.97 7.35 -14.45
N PHE A 232 0.40 7.31 -13.26
CA PHE A 232 -0.88 7.96 -12.91
C PHE A 232 -0.68 9.19 -12.01
N CYS A 233 0.47 9.83 -12.10
CA CYS A 233 0.89 10.92 -11.23
C CYS A 233 0.01 12.17 -11.34
N ALA A 234 -0.55 12.46 -12.52
CA ALA A 234 -1.37 13.64 -12.75
C ALA A 234 -2.63 13.71 -11.85
N GLY A 235 -3.20 12.55 -11.50
CA GLY A 235 -4.34 12.45 -10.58
C GLY A 235 -3.98 12.02 -9.17
N CYS A 236 -2.70 12.05 -8.78
CA CYS A 236 -2.28 11.53 -7.48
C CYS A 236 -2.49 12.56 -6.36
N ASP A 237 -3.43 12.29 -5.48
CA ASP A 237 -3.79 13.08 -4.29
C ASP A 237 -3.15 12.60 -2.98
N ARG A 238 -2.25 11.63 -3.05
CA ARG A 238 -1.67 10.99 -1.85
C ARG A 238 -0.55 11.81 -1.25
N THR A 239 -0.55 11.92 0.06
CA THR A 239 0.59 12.28 0.91
C THR A 239 0.92 11.09 1.81
N ARG A 240 2.12 11.03 2.36
CA ARG A 240 2.59 9.93 3.21
C ARG A 240 3.17 10.50 4.48
N LEU A 241 2.76 9.92 5.59
CA LEU A 241 3.35 10.14 6.90
C LEU A 241 4.15 8.89 7.26
N THR A 242 5.44 9.02 7.45
CA THR A 242 6.33 7.91 7.82
C THR A 242 6.23 7.61 9.31
N ALA A 243 6.70 6.42 9.74
CA ALA A 243 6.68 6.02 11.14
C ALA A 243 7.50 6.96 12.05
N ASP A 244 8.51 7.63 11.50
CA ASP A 244 9.32 8.65 12.19
C ASP A 244 8.77 10.08 12.03
N GLY A 245 7.54 10.21 11.53
CA GLY A 245 6.83 11.49 11.48
C GLY A 245 7.26 12.45 10.39
N ALA A 246 7.96 11.95 9.35
CA ALA A 246 8.23 12.76 8.18
C ALA A 246 7.04 12.71 7.19
N VAL A 247 6.67 13.85 6.63
CA VAL A 247 5.67 13.92 5.57
C VAL A 247 6.35 13.99 4.20
N ARG A 248 5.81 13.19 3.27
CA ARG A 248 6.30 13.09 1.88
C ARG A 248 5.14 13.24 0.91
N ASN A 249 5.30 14.07 -0.10
CA ASN A 249 4.28 14.30 -1.12
C ASN A 249 4.28 13.24 -2.23
N CYS A 250 5.35 12.48 -2.40
CA CYS A 250 5.49 11.43 -3.42
C CYS A 250 6.26 10.23 -2.87
N LEU A 251 5.96 9.03 -3.37
CA LEU A 251 6.70 7.82 -3.08
C LEU A 251 8.18 7.95 -3.46
N PHE A 252 8.45 8.66 -4.56
CA PHE A 252 9.79 8.89 -5.11
C PHE A 252 10.42 10.22 -4.69
N ALA A 253 9.80 10.97 -3.77
CA ALA A 253 10.42 12.20 -3.27
C ALA A 253 11.69 11.88 -2.48
N ASN A 254 12.71 12.70 -2.62
CA ASN A 254 13.90 12.67 -1.77
C ASN A 254 13.80 13.72 -0.64
N GLU A 255 12.93 14.71 -0.80
CA GLU A 255 12.66 15.75 0.20
C GLU A 255 11.49 15.35 1.08
N GLU A 256 11.61 15.65 2.37
CA GLU A 256 10.61 15.38 3.39
C GLU A 256 10.65 16.44 4.48
N VAL A 257 9.54 16.61 5.22
CA VAL A 257 9.42 17.54 6.34
C VAL A 257 9.10 16.75 7.61
N SER A 258 9.92 16.85 8.63
CA SER A 258 9.69 16.18 9.92
C SER A 258 8.63 16.92 10.74
N LEU A 259 7.39 16.41 10.71
CA LEU A 259 6.34 16.92 11.59
C LEU A 259 6.56 16.48 13.03
N ARG A 260 7.21 15.33 13.27
CA ARG A 260 7.60 14.88 14.61
C ARG A 260 8.49 15.91 15.29
N ASP A 261 9.55 16.34 14.60
CA ASP A 261 10.49 17.28 15.23
C ASP A 261 9.82 18.62 15.50
N LEU A 262 8.97 19.10 14.59
CA LEU A 262 8.17 20.30 14.84
C LEU A 262 7.30 20.13 16.08
N MET A 263 6.55 19.04 16.22
CA MET A 263 5.70 18.75 17.38
C MET A 263 6.50 18.73 18.69
N ARG A 264 7.63 18.04 18.68
CA ARG A 264 8.48 17.84 19.87
C ARG A 264 9.21 19.14 20.29
N HIS A 265 9.34 20.10 19.37
CA HIS A 265 9.81 21.46 19.66
C HIS A 265 8.68 22.45 19.94
N GLY A 266 7.46 21.99 20.17
CA GLY A 266 6.36 22.82 20.62
C GLY A 266 5.54 23.50 19.52
N ALA A 267 5.64 23.05 18.27
CA ALA A 267 4.82 23.58 17.18
C ALA A 267 3.32 23.37 17.45
N THR A 268 2.55 24.39 17.11
CA THR A 268 1.09 24.37 17.17
C THR A 268 0.50 23.53 16.03
N ASP A 269 -0.79 23.19 16.12
CA ASP A 269 -1.48 22.50 15.01
C ASP A 269 -1.50 23.36 13.73
N ASP A 270 -1.55 24.69 13.86
CA ASP A 270 -1.49 25.59 12.70
C ASP A 270 -0.13 25.53 12.00
N ASP A 271 0.97 25.44 12.76
CA ASP A 271 2.32 25.26 12.21
C ASP A 271 2.44 23.93 11.46
N LEU A 272 1.90 22.85 12.04
CA LEU A 272 1.91 21.53 11.42
C LEU A 272 1.07 21.49 10.13
N VAL A 273 -0.10 22.13 10.13
CA VAL A 273 -0.95 22.30 8.95
C VAL A 273 -0.21 23.07 7.86
N ALA A 274 0.46 24.18 8.21
CA ALA A 274 1.21 24.98 7.26
C ALA A 274 2.37 24.19 6.63
N ALA A 275 3.14 23.48 7.46
CA ALA A 275 4.26 22.66 7.01
C ALA A 275 3.80 21.52 6.08
N TRP A 276 2.70 20.84 6.44
CA TRP A 276 2.16 19.76 5.62
C TRP A 276 1.58 20.26 4.29
N ARG A 277 0.85 21.40 4.32
CA ARG A 277 0.33 22.05 3.09
C ARG A 277 1.44 22.45 2.14
N LEU A 278 2.53 23.04 2.66
CA LEU A 278 3.67 23.42 1.84
C LEU A 278 4.30 22.20 1.18
N ASN A 279 4.56 21.13 1.94
CA ASN A 279 5.06 19.87 1.37
C ASN A 279 4.14 19.31 0.29
N ALA A 280 2.82 19.33 0.50
CA ALA A 280 1.86 18.83 -0.49
C ALA A 280 1.82 19.72 -1.75
N TRP A 281 1.99 21.04 -1.60
CA TRP A 281 2.01 22.00 -2.70
C TRP A 281 3.23 21.82 -3.61
N ASP A 282 4.37 21.45 -3.05
CA ASP A 282 5.61 21.19 -3.78
C ASP A 282 5.62 19.87 -4.55
N LYS A 283 4.47 19.19 -4.61
CA LYS A 283 4.33 17.93 -5.31
C LYS A 283 4.55 18.11 -6.82
N LYS A 284 5.55 17.41 -7.35
CA LYS A 284 5.86 17.40 -8.78
C LYS A 284 4.77 16.70 -9.58
N ARG A 285 4.58 17.11 -10.85
CA ARG A 285 3.58 16.53 -11.77
C ARG A 285 3.83 15.05 -12.11
N GLY A 286 5.04 14.56 -11.88
CA GLY A 286 5.44 13.17 -12.14
C GLY A 286 6.60 12.75 -11.24
N HIS A 287 6.82 11.45 -11.12
CA HIS A 287 7.90 10.90 -10.30
C HIS A 287 9.25 10.85 -11.02
N GLY A 288 9.31 11.20 -12.31
CA GLY A 288 10.55 11.29 -13.07
C GLY A 288 11.23 9.95 -13.42
N ILE A 289 10.66 8.79 -13.09
CA ILE A 289 11.29 7.46 -13.27
C ILE A 289 11.73 7.17 -14.71
N ASN A 290 11.11 7.84 -15.67
CA ASN A 290 11.42 7.71 -17.10
C ASN A 290 12.36 8.81 -17.61
N GLN A 291 12.84 9.69 -16.74
CA GLN A 291 13.78 10.77 -17.09
C GLN A 291 15.21 10.31 -16.86
N THR A 292 16.14 10.87 -17.61
CA THR A 292 17.57 10.51 -17.56
C THR A 292 18.25 10.94 -16.26
N ASP A 293 17.69 11.92 -15.58
CA ASP A 293 18.14 12.47 -14.29
C ASP A 293 17.42 11.88 -13.07
N PHE A 294 16.68 10.79 -13.26
CA PHE A 294 15.97 10.14 -12.16
C PHE A 294 16.95 9.64 -11.08
N ILE A 295 16.73 10.09 -9.86
CA ILE A 295 17.45 9.64 -8.67
C ILE A 295 16.52 8.75 -7.84
N GLN A 296 16.93 7.50 -7.63
CA GLN A 296 16.21 6.57 -6.79
C GLN A 296 16.11 7.11 -5.35
N PRO A 297 14.93 6.99 -4.69
CA PRO A 297 14.77 7.40 -3.31
C PRO A 297 15.78 6.71 -2.38
N THR A 298 16.27 7.44 -1.41
CA THR A 298 17.20 6.91 -0.40
C THR A 298 16.50 5.98 0.59
N ARG A 299 15.22 6.22 0.88
CA ARG A 299 14.41 5.36 1.75
C ARG A 299 13.84 4.18 0.98
N THR A 300 13.85 3.02 1.60
CA THR A 300 13.20 1.80 1.07
C THR A 300 11.68 1.89 1.21
N MET A 301 10.95 1.05 0.45
CA MET A 301 9.49 0.96 0.53
C MET A 301 9.00 0.72 1.96
N SER A 302 9.69 -0.15 2.72
CA SER A 302 9.36 -0.45 4.12
C SER A 302 9.52 0.73 5.08
N ALA A 303 10.33 1.72 4.73
CA ALA A 303 10.52 2.93 5.52
C ALA A 303 9.58 4.08 5.11
N ILE A 304 8.99 3.99 3.92
CA ILE A 304 8.09 5.03 3.39
C ILE A 304 6.61 4.67 3.61
N GLY A 305 6.32 3.38 3.73
CA GLY A 305 4.97 2.83 3.74
C GLY A 305 4.45 2.55 2.33
N GLY A 306 4.33 1.29 1.99
CA GLY A 306 3.90 0.75 0.70
C GLY A 306 2.43 0.37 0.63
#